data_304962da508b10b227ab72b723737cdb
#
_entry.id   304962da508b10b227ab72b723737cdb
#
_cell.length_a   1.000
_cell.length_b   1.000
_cell.length_c   1.000
_cell.angle_alpha   90.00
_cell.angle_beta   90.00
_cell.angle_gamma   90.00
#
_symmetry.space_group_name_H-M   'P 1'
#
loop_
_entity.id
_entity.type
_entity.pdbx_description
1 polymer ?
#
loop_
_entity_poly.entity_id
_entity_poly.type
_entity_poly.pdbx_seq_one_letter_code
_entity_poly.pdbx_strand_id
1 'polypeptide(L)'
;MNISHVDDLAHGSATTNNSVAKGYSGYNSTLPVPDVRTQVSHYLKKAHGTDPNALYIVSGGSNDAFFGLTPGRNATALAHDAVHTLRAESERLVHHGARHLLIPTLSEMQTSPWARTYADTETKNNTILFTSAVNRALRAWVPTVRSANATLFDADALESTIQAHPHKYGLTNVTGACLVGTQKLEKGVKRHLCADADRYFFFDLYHPTARVHALLARGAVRALHS
;
A
#
# COMPACT_ATOMS: atom_id res chain seq x y z
N MET A 1 -8.73 2.93 -21.65
CA MET A 1 -9.80 2.96 -20.64
C MET A 1 -10.24 4.40 -20.47
N ASN A 2 -11.51 4.72 -20.68
CA ASN A 2 -12.02 6.08 -20.47
C ASN A 2 -12.66 6.09 -19.06
N ILE A 3 -11.96 6.65 -18.07
CA ILE A 3 -12.45 6.68 -16.69
C ILE A 3 -13.30 7.93 -16.54
N SER A 4 -14.60 7.75 -16.31
CA SER A 4 -15.58 8.85 -16.13
C SER A 4 -15.81 9.19 -14.65
N HIS A 5 -15.51 8.29 -13.74
CA HIS A 5 -15.74 8.45 -12.30
C HIS A 5 -14.74 7.64 -11.48
N VAL A 6 -14.35 8.18 -10.32
CA VAL A 6 -13.50 7.51 -9.32
C VAL A 6 -14.14 7.68 -7.95
N ASP A 7 -14.48 6.56 -7.32
CA ASP A 7 -14.83 6.52 -5.89
C ASP A 7 -13.57 6.19 -5.09
N ASP A 8 -12.99 7.19 -4.44
CA ASP A 8 -11.84 7.01 -3.54
C ASP A 8 -12.32 6.82 -2.10
N LEU A 9 -12.19 5.60 -1.60
CA LEU A 9 -12.55 5.21 -0.23
C LEU A 9 -11.30 4.94 0.63
N ALA A 10 -10.11 5.13 0.05
CA ALA A 10 -8.86 4.89 0.75
C ALA A 10 -8.63 5.94 1.85
N HIS A 11 -8.14 5.49 2.99
CA HIS A 11 -7.74 6.34 4.10
C HIS A 11 -6.26 6.15 4.42
N GLY A 12 -5.54 7.25 4.55
CA GLY A 12 -4.17 7.21 5.08
C GLY A 12 -4.16 6.54 6.46
N SER A 13 -3.16 5.69 6.71
CA SER A 13 -3.02 4.89 7.93
C SER A 13 -4.03 3.74 8.10
N ALA A 14 -4.88 3.45 7.12
CA ALA A 14 -5.79 2.31 7.19
C ALA A 14 -5.03 0.98 7.19
N THR A 15 -5.41 0.09 8.09
CA THR A 15 -5.00 -1.32 8.09
C THR A 15 -6.01 -2.15 7.29
N THR A 16 -5.71 -3.40 7.08
CA THR A 16 -6.67 -4.32 6.45
C THR A 16 -7.85 -4.63 7.39
N ASN A 17 -7.56 -4.80 8.69
CA ASN A 17 -8.52 -5.19 9.72
C ASN A 17 -8.19 -4.57 11.09
N ASN A 18 -8.99 -3.61 11.54
CA ASN A 18 -8.82 -2.93 12.83
C ASN A 18 -8.98 -3.84 14.07
N SER A 19 -9.51 -5.06 13.89
CA SER A 19 -9.55 -6.04 15.00
C SER A 19 -8.21 -6.76 15.18
N VAL A 20 -7.31 -6.69 14.19
CA VAL A 20 -5.98 -7.31 14.21
C VAL A 20 -4.89 -6.29 14.48
N ALA A 21 -4.89 -5.20 13.72
CA ALA A 21 -4.00 -4.06 13.87
C ALA A 21 -4.81 -2.78 13.62
N LYS A 22 -4.89 -1.89 14.60
CA LYS A 22 -5.76 -0.73 14.53
C LYS A 22 -5.03 0.48 13.96
N GLY A 23 -5.56 1.02 12.85
CA GLY A 23 -5.01 2.19 12.17
C GLY A 23 -5.45 3.51 12.82
N TYR A 24 -4.52 4.45 12.89
CA TYR A 24 -4.77 5.79 13.42
C TYR A 24 -4.13 6.86 12.56
N SER A 25 -4.81 7.99 12.42
CA SER A 25 -4.35 9.18 11.72
C SER A 25 -4.38 10.41 12.63
N GLY A 26 -4.10 11.57 12.06
CA GLY A 26 -4.10 12.86 12.75
C GLY A 26 -2.89 13.08 13.64
N TYR A 27 -2.91 14.23 14.35
CA TYR A 27 -1.85 14.59 15.28
C TYR A 27 -1.74 13.54 16.40
N ASN A 28 -0.53 13.08 16.67
CA ASN A 28 -0.25 12.00 17.64
C ASN A 28 -1.01 10.69 17.39
N SER A 29 -1.47 10.42 16.16
CA SER A 29 -2.19 9.18 15.80
C SER A 29 -3.39 8.91 16.71
N THR A 30 -4.21 9.93 16.97
CA THR A 30 -5.36 9.86 17.88
C THR A 30 -6.69 9.61 17.18
N LEU A 31 -6.76 9.83 15.85
CA LEU A 31 -7.99 9.65 15.08
C LEU A 31 -8.04 8.25 14.48
N PRO A 32 -8.96 7.37 14.92
CA PRO A 32 -9.11 6.06 14.30
C PRO A 32 -9.58 6.21 12.85
N VAL A 33 -9.07 5.36 11.96
CA VAL A 33 -9.46 5.35 10.56
C VAL A 33 -10.16 4.06 10.18
N PRO A 34 -11.09 4.08 9.20
CA PRO A 34 -11.75 2.87 8.74
C PRO A 34 -10.75 1.95 8.02
N ASP A 35 -10.73 0.68 8.42
CA ASP A 35 -9.96 -0.36 7.76
C ASP A 35 -10.54 -0.74 6.39
N VAL A 36 -9.83 -1.58 5.61
CA VAL A 36 -10.29 -2.04 4.29
C VAL A 36 -11.66 -2.72 4.37
N ARG A 37 -11.92 -3.51 5.42
CA ARG A 37 -13.22 -4.16 5.64
C ARG A 37 -14.37 -3.15 5.78
N THR A 38 -14.13 -2.10 6.55
CA THR A 38 -15.09 -1.02 6.77
C THR A 38 -15.30 -0.22 5.48
N GLN A 39 -14.25 0.07 4.72
CA GLN A 39 -14.32 0.78 3.44
C GLN A 39 -15.17 -0.01 2.43
N VAL A 40 -14.92 -1.31 2.25
CA VAL A 40 -15.74 -2.19 1.39
C VAL A 40 -17.18 -2.24 1.88
N SER A 41 -17.40 -2.32 3.19
CA SER A 41 -18.76 -2.33 3.76
C SER A 41 -19.51 -1.03 3.47
N HIS A 42 -18.83 0.13 3.59
CA HIS A 42 -19.41 1.43 3.26
C HIS A 42 -19.75 1.54 1.78
N TYR A 43 -18.84 1.08 0.90
CA TYR A 43 -19.07 1.07 -0.54
C TYR A 43 -20.30 0.24 -0.90
N LEU A 44 -20.37 -1.01 -0.49
CA LEU A 44 -21.46 -1.92 -0.80
C LEU A 44 -22.82 -1.42 -0.26
N LYS A 45 -22.82 -0.78 0.91
CA LYS A 45 -24.03 -0.19 1.47
C LYS A 45 -24.52 1.02 0.69
N LYS A 46 -23.59 1.88 0.21
CA LYS A 46 -23.92 3.11 -0.54
C LYS A 46 -24.34 2.81 -1.98
N ALA A 47 -23.65 1.87 -2.62
CA ALA A 47 -23.79 1.63 -4.06
C ALA A 47 -24.98 0.75 -4.46
N HIS A 48 -25.73 0.17 -3.50
CA HIS A 48 -26.79 -0.80 -3.76
C HIS A 48 -26.36 -1.95 -4.68
N GLY A 49 -25.07 -2.28 -4.69
CA GLY A 49 -24.43 -3.28 -5.54
C GLY A 49 -23.11 -2.76 -6.14
N THR A 50 -22.48 -3.57 -6.95
CA THR A 50 -21.23 -3.22 -7.66
C THR A 50 -21.52 -3.01 -9.15
N ASP A 51 -20.75 -2.11 -9.81
CA ASP A 51 -20.75 -2.01 -11.27
C ASP A 51 -19.81 -3.10 -11.84
N PRO A 52 -20.34 -4.05 -12.66
CA PRO A 52 -19.51 -5.10 -13.24
C PRO A 52 -18.46 -4.58 -14.24
N ASN A 53 -18.60 -3.35 -14.72
CA ASN A 53 -17.64 -2.73 -15.64
C ASN A 53 -16.58 -1.87 -14.92
N ALA A 54 -16.75 -1.63 -13.63
CA ALA A 54 -15.78 -0.85 -12.85
C ALA A 54 -14.55 -1.71 -12.47
N LEU A 55 -13.40 -1.04 -12.36
CA LEU A 55 -12.18 -1.61 -11.79
C LEU A 55 -12.17 -1.37 -10.28
N TYR A 56 -12.04 -2.45 -9.51
CA TYR A 56 -11.91 -2.42 -8.05
C TYR A 56 -10.45 -2.62 -7.67
N ILE A 57 -9.84 -1.61 -7.04
CA ILE A 57 -8.47 -1.71 -6.53
C ILE A 57 -8.55 -2.00 -5.03
N VAL A 58 -8.10 -3.20 -4.63
CA VAL A 58 -8.08 -3.60 -3.22
C VAL A 58 -6.63 -3.70 -2.77
N SER A 59 -6.24 -2.78 -1.88
CA SER A 59 -4.86 -2.64 -1.41
C SER A 59 -4.82 -2.37 0.09
N GLY A 60 -3.83 -2.95 0.78
CA GLY A 60 -3.58 -2.75 2.20
C GLY A 60 -2.47 -3.67 2.69
N GLY A 61 -2.00 -3.45 3.92
CA GLY A 61 -1.00 -4.28 4.56
C GLY A 61 0.20 -3.49 5.12
N SER A 62 0.66 -2.43 4.46
CA SER A 62 1.80 -1.65 4.99
C SER A 62 1.51 -1.08 6.39
N ASN A 63 0.30 -0.61 6.62
CA ASN A 63 -0.11 -0.11 7.92
C ASN A 63 -0.36 -1.23 8.93
N ASP A 64 -0.69 -2.44 8.48
CA ASP A 64 -0.75 -3.62 9.36
C ASP A 64 0.64 -3.91 9.95
N ALA A 65 1.70 -3.82 9.13
CA ALA A 65 3.07 -3.92 9.63
C ALA A 65 3.40 -2.76 10.59
N PHE A 66 3.09 -1.52 10.20
CA PHE A 66 3.45 -0.34 10.98
C PHE A 66 2.79 -0.29 12.37
N PHE A 67 1.51 -0.66 12.47
CA PHE A 67 0.77 -0.64 13.74
C PHE A 67 0.73 -2.01 14.44
N GLY A 68 0.95 -3.10 13.72
CA GLY A 68 0.77 -4.46 14.22
C GLY A 68 2.06 -5.20 14.58
N LEU A 69 3.22 -4.81 14.05
CA LEU A 69 4.51 -5.41 14.41
C LEU A 69 5.01 -4.82 15.74
N THR A 70 4.39 -5.26 16.82
CA THR A 70 4.82 -4.95 18.19
C THR A 70 5.81 -6.00 18.70
N PRO A 71 6.61 -5.71 19.75
CA PRO A 71 7.52 -6.70 20.34
C PRO A 71 6.82 -8.04 20.63
N GLY A 72 7.41 -9.14 20.17
CA GLY A 72 6.86 -10.49 20.31
C GLY A 72 5.74 -10.86 19.33
N ARG A 73 5.27 -9.96 18.47
CA ARG A 73 4.27 -10.29 17.45
C ARG A 73 4.91 -11.11 16.31
N ASN A 74 4.28 -12.22 15.96
CA ASN A 74 4.73 -13.03 14.83
C ASN A 74 4.38 -12.34 13.50
N ALA A 75 5.40 -11.90 12.76
CA ALA A 75 5.26 -11.18 11.51
C ALA A 75 4.56 -12.00 10.42
N THR A 76 4.83 -13.31 10.34
CA THR A 76 4.20 -14.20 9.35
C THR A 76 2.72 -14.42 9.67
N ALA A 77 2.35 -14.56 10.93
CA ALA A 77 0.96 -14.67 11.33
C ALA A 77 0.18 -13.38 11.01
N LEU A 78 0.76 -12.21 11.30
CA LEU A 78 0.15 -10.93 10.95
C LEU A 78 0.00 -10.77 9.43
N ALA A 79 0.98 -11.21 8.64
CA ALA A 79 0.91 -11.21 7.18
C ALA A 79 -0.23 -12.11 6.66
N HIS A 80 -0.41 -13.28 7.28
CA HIS A 80 -1.53 -14.18 6.95
C HIS A 80 -2.88 -13.51 7.22
N ASP A 81 -3.05 -12.84 8.37
CA ASP A 81 -4.27 -12.12 8.72
C ASP A 81 -4.57 -11.00 7.70
N ALA A 82 -3.56 -10.24 7.29
CA ALA A 82 -3.70 -9.18 6.29
C ALA A 82 -4.15 -9.75 4.92
N VAL A 83 -3.49 -10.79 4.43
CA VAL A 83 -3.85 -11.43 3.15
C VAL A 83 -5.24 -12.08 3.21
N HIS A 84 -5.56 -12.75 4.33
CA HIS A 84 -6.89 -13.32 4.55
C HIS A 84 -7.97 -12.25 4.43
N THR A 85 -7.74 -11.07 5.01
CA THR A 85 -8.69 -9.95 4.93
C THR A 85 -8.81 -9.41 3.51
N LEU A 86 -7.69 -9.14 2.82
CA LEU A 86 -7.72 -8.66 1.42
C LEU A 86 -8.46 -9.63 0.51
N ARG A 87 -8.23 -10.94 0.70
CA ARG A 87 -8.92 -11.99 -0.03
C ARG A 87 -10.42 -12.00 0.26
N ALA A 88 -10.81 -12.00 1.52
CA ALA A 88 -12.22 -12.03 1.93
C ALA A 88 -13.00 -10.82 1.40
N GLU A 89 -12.41 -9.62 1.44
CA GLU A 89 -13.07 -8.41 0.95
C GLU A 89 -13.12 -8.35 -0.58
N SER A 90 -12.12 -8.89 -1.27
CA SER A 90 -12.15 -9.06 -2.73
C SER A 90 -13.24 -10.06 -3.15
N GLU A 91 -13.32 -11.21 -2.49
CA GLU A 91 -14.37 -12.22 -2.73
C GLU A 91 -15.77 -11.65 -2.44
N ARG A 92 -15.88 -10.80 -1.43
CA ARG A 92 -17.11 -10.11 -1.08
C ARG A 92 -17.55 -9.13 -2.16
N LEU A 93 -16.64 -8.34 -2.73
CA LEU A 93 -16.92 -7.47 -3.88
C LEU A 93 -17.40 -8.29 -5.07
N VAL A 94 -16.72 -9.39 -5.39
CA VAL A 94 -17.09 -10.30 -6.49
C VAL A 94 -18.48 -10.93 -6.27
N HIS A 95 -18.79 -11.33 -5.05
CA HIS A 95 -20.13 -11.85 -4.69
C HIS A 95 -21.24 -10.83 -4.96
N HIS A 96 -20.95 -9.54 -4.78
CA HIS A 96 -21.88 -8.44 -5.06
C HIS A 96 -21.86 -7.97 -6.53
N GLY A 97 -21.10 -8.62 -7.41
CA GLY A 97 -21.15 -8.38 -8.86
C GLY A 97 -19.88 -7.75 -9.47
N ALA A 98 -18.84 -7.41 -8.69
CA ALA A 98 -17.58 -6.94 -9.24
C ALA A 98 -16.95 -7.99 -10.19
N ARG A 99 -16.38 -7.54 -11.31
CA ARG A 99 -15.79 -8.43 -12.33
C ARG A 99 -14.35 -8.12 -12.65
N HIS A 100 -13.83 -6.96 -12.27
CA HIS A 100 -12.44 -6.57 -12.54
C HIS A 100 -11.78 -6.12 -11.24
N LEU A 101 -10.76 -6.85 -10.83
CA LEU A 101 -9.98 -6.56 -9.62
C LEU A 101 -8.52 -6.24 -9.98
N LEU A 102 -7.93 -5.27 -9.29
CA LEU A 102 -6.50 -5.02 -9.30
C LEU A 102 -5.97 -5.13 -7.86
N ILE A 103 -5.05 -6.05 -7.64
CA ILE A 103 -4.45 -6.30 -6.33
C ILE A 103 -2.95 -6.02 -6.44
N PRO A 104 -2.45 -4.91 -5.87
CA PRO A 104 -1.02 -4.64 -5.84
C PRO A 104 -0.32 -5.42 -4.74
N THR A 105 0.94 -5.78 -4.98
CA THR A 105 1.86 -6.20 -3.92
C THR A 105 2.30 -5.02 -3.07
N LEU A 106 2.83 -5.28 -1.89
CA LEU A 106 3.34 -4.25 -0.98
C LEU A 106 4.76 -3.83 -1.37
N SER A 107 5.06 -2.56 -1.23
CA SER A 107 6.42 -2.01 -1.29
C SER A 107 7.33 -2.61 -0.22
N GLU A 108 8.61 -2.74 -0.52
CA GLU A 108 9.63 -3.15 0.45
C GLU A 108 9.88 -2.08 1.52
N MET A 109 9.15 -2.14 2.62
CA MET A 109 9.20 -1.13 3.70
C MET A 109 10.60 -0.93 4.28
N GLN A 110 11.44 -1.99 4.31
CA GLN A 110 12.82 -1.92 4.80
C GLN A 110 13.74 -1.04 3.94
N THR A 111 13.36 -0.74 2.69
CA THR A 111 14.12 0.18 1.83
C THR A 111 13.81 1.65 2.11
N SER A 112 12.76 1.93 2.87
CA SER A 112 12.32 3.29 3.18
C SER A 112 13.36 4.09 3.99
N PRO A 113 13.41 5.42 3.85
CA PRO A 113 14.27 6.28 4.69
C PRO A 113 14.04 6.07 6.18
N TRP A 114 12.80 5.81 6.61
CA TRP A 114 12.47 5.50 7.99
C TRP A 114 13.19 4.24 8.49
N ALA A 115 13.07 3.13 7.73
CA ALA A 115 13.70 1.88 8.12
C ALA A 115 15.23 1.98 8.12
N ARG A 116 15.81 2.74 7.19
CA ARG A 116 17.27 2.96 7.13
C ARG A 116 17.78 3.75 8.33
N THR A 117 17.00 4.70 8.83
CA THR A 117 17.44 5.67 9.85
C THR A 117 17.03 5.28 11.26
N TYR A 118 15.82 4.74 11.44
CA TYR A 118 15.20 4.61 12.77
C TYR A 118 14.90 3.16 13.18
N ALA A 119 14.74 2.23 12.22
CA ALA A 119 14.44 0.86 12.57
C ALA A 119 15.69 0.12 13.06
N ASP A 120 15.57 -0.59 14.18
CA ASP A 120 16.57 -1.55 14.63
C ASP A 120 16.58 -2.83 13.78
N THR A 121 17.50 -3.73 14.06
CA THR A 121 17.65 -4.98 13.30
C THR A 121 16.40 -5.87 13.40
N GLU A 122 15.79 -5.95 14.59
CA GLU A 122 14.59 -6.77 14.79
C GLU A 122 13.41 -6.22 13.99
N THR A 123 13.16 -4.92 14.06
CA THR A 123 12.12 -4.23 13.29
C THR A 123 12.31 -4.42 11.79
N LYS A 124 13.54 -4.27 11.28
CA LYS A 124 13.86 -4.52 9.86
C LYS A 124 13.55 -5.96 9.46
N ASN A 125 14.02 -6.94 10.24
CA ASN A 125 13.79 -8.36 9.96
C ASN A 125 12.30 -8.71 9.97
N ASN A 126 11.55 -8.23 10.96
CA ASN A 126 10.12 -8.46 11.05
C ASN A 126 9.36 -7.82 9.87
N THR A 127 9.78 -6.63 9.45
CA THR A 127 9.21 -5.95 8.27
C THR A 127 9.48 -6.72 6.98
N ILE A 128 10.69 -7.24 6.80
CA ILE A 128 11.06 -8.11 5.66
C ILE A 128 10.22 -9.40 5.66
N LEU A 129 10.12 -10.07 6.81
CA LEU A 129 9.34 -11.29 6.95
C LEU A 129 7.87 -11.06 6.62
N PHE A 130 7.28 -9.98 7.15
CA PHE A 130 5.90 -9.59 6.88
C PHE A 130 5.68 -9.33 5.39
N THR A 131 6.42 -8.39 4.81
CA THR A 131 6.25 -7.97 3.40
C THR A 131 6.45 -9.14 2.44
N SER A 132 7.51 -9.95 2.66
CA SER A 132 7.78 -11.13 1.83
C SER A 132 6.67 -12.18 1.93
N ALA A 133 6.10 -12.39 3.13
CA ALA A 133 4.99 -13.33 3.33
C ALA A 133 3.71 -12.84 2.62
N VAL A 134 3.35 -11.55 2.77
CA VAL A 134 2.20 -10.95 2.08
C VAL A 134 2.37 -11.06 0.57
N ASN A 135 3.49 -10.59 0.01
CA ASN A 135 3.71 -10.56 -1.44
C ASN A 135 3.73 -11.97 -2.04
N ARG A 136 4.36 -12.93 -1.38
CA ARG A 136 4.32 -14.34 -1.80
C ARG A 136 2.89 -14.89 -1.82
N ALA A 137 2.10 -14.59 -0.80
CA ALA A 137 0.73 -15.08 -0.72
C ALA A 137 -0.18 -14.42 -1.77
N LEU A 138 -0.02 -13.12 -2.06
CA LEU A 138 -0.75 -12.43 -3.12
C LEU A 138 -0.40 -12.98 -4.51
N ARG A 139 0.90 -13.20 -4.80
CA ARG A 139 1.38 -13.80 -6.05
C ARG A 139 0.85 -15.23 -6.24
N ALA A 140 0.67 -15.99 -5.16
CA ALA A 140 0.10 -17.33 -5.23
C ALA A 140 -1.43 -17.32 -5.40
N TRP A 141 -2.12 -16.41 -4.72
CA TRP A 141 -3.59 -16.38 -4.69
C TRP A 141 -4.21 -15.72 -5.92
N VAL A 142 -3.79 -14.49 -6.28
CA VAL A 142 -4.50 -13.69 -7.29
C VAL A 142 -4.67 -14.43 -8.63
N PRO A 143 -3.66 -15.17 -9.16
CA PRO A 143 -3.83 -15.92 -10.39
C PRO A 143 -4.81 -17.10 -10.30
N THR A 144 -5.22 -17.50 -9.09
CA THR A 144 -6.18 -18.60 -8.89
C THR A 144 -7.64 -18.16 -8.90
N VAL A 145 -7.90 -16.84 -8.86
CA VAL A 145 -9.26 -16.30 -8.89
C VAL A 145 -9.91 -16.59 -10.25
N ARG A 146 -11.06 -17.28 -10.26
CA ARG A 146 -11.80 -17.67 -11.48
C ARG A 146 -13.16 -16.98 -11.59
N SER A 147 -13.64 -16.41 -10.51
CA SER A 147 -14.96 -15.75 -10.42
C SER A 147 -14.96 -14.30 -10.92
N ALA A 148 -13.78 -13.74 -11.18
CA ALA A 148 -13.57 -12.40 -11.71
C ALA A 148 -12.25 -12.33 -12.49
N ASN A 149 -12.07 -11.28 -13.30
CA ASN A 149 -10.79 -10.93 -13.91
C ASN A 149 -9.95 -10.22 -12.83
N ALA A 150 -9.12 -11.00 -12.12
CA ALA A 150 -8.26 -10.50 -11.07
C ALA A 150 -6.82 -10.36 -11.58
N THR A 151 -6.32 -9.15 -11.60
CA THR A 151 -4.97 -8.80 -12.02
C THR A 151 -4.08 -8.55 -10.81
N LEU A 152 -2.97 -9.27 -10.72
CA LEU A 152 -1.89 -8.92 -9.78
C LEU A 152 -1.05 -7.80 -10.39
N PHE A 153 -0.93 -6.69 -9.70
CA PHE A 153 0.08 -5.68 -10.01
C PHE A 153 1.30 -5.87 -9.12
N ASP A 154 2.39 -6.36 -9.67
CA ASP A 154 3.64 -6.56 -8.93
C ASP A 154 4.39 -5.23 -8.74
N ALA A 155 3.86 -4.39 -7.84
CA ALA A 155 4.42 -3.09 -7.50
C ALA A 155 5.81 -3.23 -6.89
N ASP A 156 6.03 -4.24 -6.03
CA ASP A 156 7.29 -4.59 -5.41
C ASP A 156 8.42 -4.80 -6.45
N ALA A 157 8.17 -5.65 -7.45
CA ALA A 157 9.14 -5.90 -8.51
C ALA A 157 9.44 -4.65 -9.35
N LEU A 158 8.42 -3.81 -9.61
CA LEU A 158 8.62 -2.56 -10.34
C LEU A 158 9.43 -1.55 -9.50
N GLU A 159 9.12 -1.37 -8.22
CA GLU A 159 9.86 -0.47 -7.32
C GLU A 159 11.31 -0.91 -7.16
N SER A 160 11.57 -2.21 -6.98
CA SER A 160 12.92 -2.77 -6.93
C SER A 160 13.69 -2.48 -8.23
N THR A 161 13.02 -2.61 -9.38
CA THR A 161 13.62 -2.26 -10.69
C THR A 161 13.95 -0.78 -10.81
N ILE A 162 13.04 0.09 -10.34
CA ILE A 162 13.26 1.55 -10.33
C ILE A 162 14.44 1.91 -9.43
N GLN A 163 14.54 1.32 -8.24
CA GLN A 163 15.62 1.58 -7.28
C GLN A 163 16.98 1.03 -7.78
N ALA A 164 16.98 -0.10 -8.50
CA ALA A 164 18.20 -0.66 -9.10
C ALA A 164 18.70 0.14 -10.31
N HIS A 165 17.80 0.82 -11.03
CA HIS A 165 18.14 1.56 -12.24
C HIS A 165 17.59 2.99 -12.25
N PRO A 166 17.85 3.81 -11.21
CA PRO A 166 17.15 5.06 -10.97
C PRO A 166 17.25 6.06 -12.14
N HIS A 167 18.41 6.13 -12.79
CA HIS A 167 18.63 7.07 -13.91
C HIS A 167 17.72 6.80 -15.12
N LYS A 168 17.32 5.53 -15.36
CA LYS A 168 16.36 5.18 -16.42
C LYS A 168 14.97 5.79 -16.17
N TYR A 169 14.68 6.10 -14.93
CA TYR A 169 13.40 6.68 -14.47
C TYR A 169 13.50 8.17 -14.12
N GLY A 170 14.67 8.78 -14.36
CA GLY A 170 14.93 10.19 -14.08
C GLY A 170 15.20 10.50 -12.61
N LEU A 171 15.47 9.48 -11.79
CA LEU A 171 15.75 9.63 -10.36
C LEU A 171 17.27 9.70 -10.11
N THR A 172 17.68 10.43 -9.08
CA THR A 172 19.08 10.52 -8.62
C THR A 172 19.23 10.14 -7.15
N ASN A 173 18.13 10.10 -6.39
CA ASN A 173 18.14 9.72 -4.99
C ASN A 173 17.01 8.70 -4.72
N VAL A 174 17.40 7.47 -4.33
CA VAL A 174 16.46 6.37 -4.03
C VAL A 174 16.54 5.90 -2.58
N THR A 175 17.28 6.62 -1.73
CA THR A 175 17.49 6.22 -0.33
C THR A 175 17.10 7.28 0.68
N GLY A 176 17.15 8.56 0.29
CA GLY A 176 16.81 9.69 1.13
C GLY A 176 15.41 10.21 0.90
N ALA A 177 14.86 10.91 1.89
CA ALA A 177 13.61 11.64 1.81
C ALA A 177 13.81 13.03 1.22
N CYS A 178 12.91 13.47 0.33
CA CYS A 178 12.88 14.85 -0.17
C CYS A 178 12.40 15.82 0.91
N LEU A 179 11.39 15.44 1.68
CA LEU A 179 10.92 16.17 2.85
C LEU A 179 11.59 15.62 4.11
N VAL A 180 12.49 16.40 4.69
CA VAL A 180 13.14 16.10 5.99
C VAL A 180 12.43 16.89 7.08
N GLY A 181 12.21 16.25 8.23
CA GLY A 181 11.40 16.75 9.33
C GLY A 181 10.09 15.97 9.45
N THR A 182 9.24 16.35 10.39
CA THR A 182 7.96 15.66 10.57
C THR A 182 6.93 16.09 9.54
N GLN A 183 6.12 15.13 9.06
CA GLN A 183 4.94 15.40 8.24
C GLN A 183 3.82 16.08 9.05
N LYS A 184 3.81 15.84 10.35
CA LYS A 184 2.83 16.44 11.26
C LYS A 184 3.11 17.93 11.41
N LEU A 185 2.06 18.74 11.45
CA LEU A 185 2.14 20.18 11.73
C LEU A 185 2.51 20.41 13.21
N GLU A 186 3.72 20.01 13.59
CA GLU A 186 4.24 20.24 14.93
C GLU A 186 4.82 21.64 15.03
N LYS A 187 4.36 22.40 16.01
CA LYS A 187 4.86 23.76 16.25
C LYS A 187 6.36 23.71 16.56
N GLY A 188 7.14 24.50 15.81
CA GLY A 188 8.58 24.64 16.00
C GLY A 188 9.46 23.60 15.31
N VAL A 189 8.90 22.58 14.65
CA VAL A 189 9.69 21.62 13.88
C VAL A 189 10.09 22.24 12.55
N LYS A 190 11.40 22.38 12.33
CA LYS A 190 11.95 22.82 11.04
C LYS A 190 11.78 21.69 10.02
N ARG A 191 11.22 22.05 8.88
CA ARG A 191 11.14 21.18 7.70
C ARG A 191 12.09 21.67 6.64
N HIS A 192 12.68 20.74 5.93
CA HIS A 192 13.46 21.03 4.74
C HIS A 192 12.90 20.23 3.57
N LEU A 193 12.53 20.92 2.52
CA LEU A 193 12.09 20.31 1.27
C LEU A 193 13.27 20.36 0.28
N CYS A 194 13.54 19.25 -0.39
CA CYS A 194 14.53 19.20 -1.44
C CYS A 194 14.17 20.15 -2.61
N ALA A 195 15.16 20.55 -3.40
CA ALA A 195 14.95 21.47 -4.52
C ALA A 195 14.14 20.86 -5.67
N ASP A 196 14.22 19.53 -5.87
CA ASP A 196 13.58 18.82 -6.99
C ASP A 196 13.06 17.45 -6.51
N ALA A 197 11.79 17.38 -6.14
CA ALA A 197 11.16 16.16 -5.67
C ALA A 197 11.07 15.07 -6.76
N ASP A 198 11.03 15.45 -8.04
CA ASP A 198 10.97 14.51 -9.15
C ASP A 198 12.24 13.70 -9.36
N ARG A 199 13.35 14.10 -8.68
CA ARG A 199 14.62 13.37 -8.65
C ARG A 199 14.72 12.36 -7.51
N TYR A 200 13.74 12.35 -6.57
CA TYR A 200 13.75 11.46 -5.43
C TYR A 200 12.72 10.32 -5.61
N PHE A 201 13.10 9.13 -5.09
CA PHE A 201 12.13 8.03 -4.97
C PHE A 201 11.15 8.31 -3.84
N PHE A 202 11.65 8.71 -2.66
CA PHE A 202 10.83 8.97 -1.47
C PHE A 202 10.55 10.47 -1.30
N PHE A 203 9.26 10.80 -1.14
CA PHE A 203 8.87 12.15 -0.78
C PHE A 203 9.19 12.45 0.69
N ASP A 204 8.88 11.51 1.57
CA ASP A 204 9.11 11.60 3.00
C ASP A 204 9.76 10.31 3.53
N LEU A 205 9.66 10.07 4.84
CA LEU A 205 10.26 8.87 5.46
C LEU A 205 9.64 7.55 4.99
N TYR A 206 8.45 7.57 4.39
CA TYR A 206 7.66 6.37 4.07
C TYR A 206 7.16 6.32 2.63
N HIS A 207 6.74 7.46 2.08
CA HIS A 207 5.94 7.52 0.88
C HIS A 207 6.75 7.85 -0.37
N PRO A 208 6.45 7.22 -1.51
CA PRO A 208 7.03 7.60 -2.79
C PRO A 208 6.65 9.03 -3.21
N THR A 209 7.45 9.62 -4.10
CA THR A 209 7.12 10.91 -4.73
C THR A 209 6.00 10.77 -5.76
N ALA A 210 5.41 11.89 -6.15
CA ALA A 210 4.43 11.94 -7.26
C ALA A 210 4.99 11.35 -8.55
N ARG A 211 6.30 11.54 -8.82
CA ARG A 211 7.00 10.92 -9.95
C ARG A 211 6.94 9.41 -9.89
N VAL A 212 7.24 8.81 -8.75
CA VAL A 212 7.21 7.35 -8.56
C VAL A 212 5.77 6.82 -8.63
N HIS A 213 4.81 7.51 -8.01
CA HIS A 213 3.38 7.16 -8.15
C HIS A 213 2.93 7.13 -9.61
N ALA A 214 3.38 8.09 -10.45
CA ALA A 214 3.08 8.07 -11.88
C ALA A 214 3.73 6.88 -12.62
N LEU A 215 4.92 6.42 -12.18
CA LEU A 215 5.55 5.20 -12.71
C LEU A 215 4.76 3.96 -12.33
N LEU A 216 4.34 3.86 -11.06
CA LEU A 216 3.50 2.76 -10.56
C LEU A 216 2.15 2.71 -11.27
N ALA A 217 1.48 3.86 -11.45
CA ALA A 217 0.21 3.92 -12.19
C ALA A 217 0.35 3.41 -13.62
N ARG A 218 1.42 3.79 -14.34
CA ARG A 218 1.70 3.24 -15.67
C ARG A 218 1.99 1.74 -15.63
N GLY A 219 2.65 1.25 -14.58
CA GLY A 219 2.86 -0.18 -14.35
C GLY A 219 1.55 -0.94 -14.15
N ALA A 220 0.66 -0.40 -13.31
CA ALA A 220 -0.66 -0.96 -13.06
C ALA A 220 -1.51 -1.04 -14.34
N VAL A 221 -1.52 0.03 -15.15
CA VAL A 221 -2.21 0.03 -16.46
C VAL A 221 -1.65 -1.04 -17.39
N ARG A 222 -0.33 -1.21 -17.46
CA ARG A 222 0.26 -2.30 -18.27
C ARG A 222 -0.16 -3.68 -17.77
N ALA A 223 -0.19 -3.89 -16.45
CA ALA A 223 -0.62 -5.16 -15.87
C ALA A 223 -2.09 -5.51 -16.20
N LEU A 224 -2.96 -4.50 -16.37
CA LEU A 224 -4.36 -4.70 -16.76
C LEU A 224 -4.52 -5.11 -18.23
N HIS A 225 -3.49 -4.95 -19.06
CA HIS A 225 -3.49 -5.27 -20.50
C HIS A 225 -2.58 -6.45 -20.86
N SER A 226 -1.92 -7.08 -19.88
CA SER A 226 -1.12 -8.30 -20.05
C SER A 226 -1.97 -9.54 -19.80
#